data_7c27a5f48d857185baf1f852ecf73130
#
_entry.id   7c27a5f48d857185baf1f852ecf73130
#
_cell.length_a   1.000
_cell.length_b   1.000
_cell.length_c   1.000
_cell.angle_alpha   90.00
_cell.angle_beta   90.00
_cell.angle_gamma   90.00
#
_symmetry.space_group_name_H-M   'P 1'
#
loop_
_entity.id
_entity.type
_entity.pdbx_description
1 polymer ?
#
loop_
_entity_poly.entity_id
_entity_poly.type
_entity_poly.pdbx_seq_one_letter_code
_entity_poly.pdbx_strand_id
1 'polypeptide(L)'
;MRFPEFTGEWKKSTIGSLSTKVGSGVTPRGGETVYKSEGHSFVRSQNVGWGHLQLDDIAFIDKETHLRQKNTELQLDDVLLNITGASIGRSALVNKQIAGGNVNQHVCIIRTKDNLVPAFLCNFLLSNHGQKQIDSFQAGGNRQGLNFEQIRSIKITIPSTKEQTKIATLLH
;
A
#
# COMPACT_ATOMS: atom_id res chain seq x y z
N MET A 1 3.17 -14.20 -18.69
CA MET A 1 4.21 -13.83 -19.68
C MET A 1 5.54 -13.63 -18.98
N ARG A 2 6.61 -14.09 -19.59
CA ARG A 2 7.95 -13.98 -19.03
C ARG A 2 8.95 -13.55 -20.11
N PHE A 3 9.90 -12.68 -19.73
CA PHE A 3 10.96 -12.25 -20.67
C PHE A 3 11.98 -13.37 -20.87
N PRO A 4 12.41 -13.62 -22.12
CA PRO A 4 13.30 -14.76 -22.44
C PRO A 4 14.65 -14.73 -21.73
N GLU A 5 15.18 -13.55 -21.41
CA GLU A 5 16.48 -13.41 -20.77
C GLU A 5 16.51 -13.86 -19.30
N PHE A 6 15.35 -14.11 -18.68
CA PHE A 6 15.26 -14.53 -17.30
C PHE A 6 14.94 -16.01 -17.22
N THR A 7 15.79 -16.80 -16.53
CA THR A 7 15.68 -18.26 -16.45
C THR A 7 15.53 -18.78 -15.03
N GLY A 8 15.75 -17.95 -14.01
CA GLY A 8 15.65 -18.38 -12.62
C GLY A 8 14.23 -18.78 -12.22
N GLU A 9 14.11 -19.61 -11.19
CA GLU A 9 12.82 -19.98 -10.64
C GLU A 9 12.23 -18.84 -9.81
N TRP A 10 10.92 -18.69 -9.89
CA TRP A 10 10.18 -17.77 -9.03
C TRP A 10 10.01 -18.41 -7.65
N LYS A 11 10.25 -17.64 -6.61
CA LYS A 11 10.15 -18.12 -5.23
C LYS A 11 8.79 -17.80 -4.63
N LYS A 12 8.17 -18.80 -4.02
CA LYS A 12 6.93 -18.62 -3.26
C LYS A 12 7.26 -17.96 -1.92
N SER A 13 6.48 -16.96 -1.54
CA SER A 13 6.69 -16.22 -0.30
C SER A 13 5.37 -15.64 0.18
N THR A 14 5.43 -14.83 1.23
CA THR A 14 4.29 -14.06 1.72
C THR A 14 4.67 -12.59 1.79
N ILE A 15 3.66 -11.72 1.74
CA ILE A 15 3.92 -10.28 1.87
C ILE A 15 4.62 -9.99 3.21
N GLY A 16 4.19 -10.65 4.29
CA GLY A 16 4.79 -10.44 5.61
C GLY A 16 6.28 -10.74 5.66
N SER A 17 6.72 -11.84 5.03
CA SER A 17 8.14 -12.22 5.02
C SER A 17 8.99 -11.29 4.17
N LEU A 18 8.38 -10.59 3.21
CA LEU A 18 9.06 -9.68 2.28
C LEU A 18 8.89 -8.21 2.66
N SER A 19 8.37 -7.91 3.85
CA SER A 19 8.08 -6.55 4.27
C SER A 19 8.71 -6.23 5.62
N THR A 20 9.15 -4.98 5.78
CA THR A 20 9.64 -4.47 7.06
C THR A 20 8.54 -3.79 7.87
N LYS A 21 7.45 -3.41 7.21
CA LYS A 21 6.32 -2.76 7.87
C LYS A 21 5.02 -3.14 7.19
N VAL A 22 4.03 -3.51 7.98
CA VAL A 22 2.63 -3.65 7.58
C VAL A 22 1.79 -3.03 8.69
N GLY A 23 1.20 -1.87 8.42
CA GLY A 23 0.42 -1.17 9.43
C GLY A 23 -0.30 0.04 8.85
N SER A 24 -1.25 0.56 9.57
CA SER A 24 -1.99 1.76 9.17
C SER A 24 -1.78 2.89 10.17
N GLY A 25 -2.31 4.06 9.83
CA GLY A 25 -2.29 5.20 10.71
C GLY A 25 -3.55 5.33 11.54
N VAL A 26 -3.83 6.54 11.97
CA VAL A 26 -5.04 6.87 12.74
C VAL A 26 -5.58 8.20 12.25
N THR A 27 -6.89 8.38 12.37
CA THR A 27 -7.49 9.71 12.14
C THR A 27 -7.14 10.59 13.34
N PRO A 28 -6.60 11.80 13.11
CA PRO A 28 -6.32 12.71 14.21
C PRO A 28 -7.56 13.03 15.03
N ARG A 29 -7.36 13.28 16.32
CA ARG A 29 -8.45 13.71 17.19
C ARG A 29 -9.05 15.01 16.68
N GLY A 30 -10.37 15.02 16.49
CA GLY A 30 -11.08 16.14 15.85
C GLY A 30 -11.39 15.94 14.37
N GLY A 31 -10.84 14.91 13.74
CA GLY A 31 -11.12 14.56 12.35
C GLY A 31 -10.86 15.73 11.40
N GLU A 32 -11.84 16.03 10.54
CA GLU A 32 -11.70 17.07 9.52
C GLU A 32 -11.43 18.47 10.09
N THR A 33 -11.76 18.71 11.36
CA THR A 33 -11.54 20.03 11.97
C THR A 33 -10.07 20.36 12.15
N VAL A 34 -9.18 19.35 12.15
CA VAL A 34 -7.74 19.57 12.30
C VAL A 34 -7.00 19.66 10.98
N TYR A 35 -7.69 19.47 9.84
CA TYR A 35 -7.06 19.56 8.53
C TYR A 35 -6.70 21.01 8.21
N LYS A 36 -5.54 21.18 7.59
CA LYS A 36 -4.97 22.48 7.22
C LYS A 36 -4.89 22.59 5.70
N SER A 37 -4.63 23.81 5.22
CA SER A 37 -4.40 24.08 3.79
C SER A 37 -3.00 23.69 3.33
N GLU A 38 -2.08 23.53 4.26
CA GLU A 38 -0.69 23.12 3.99
C GLU A 38 -0.13 22.37 5.18
N GLY A 39 1.01 21.71 5.00
CA GLY A 39 1.68 20.94 6.04
C GLY A 39 2.06 19.55 5.55
N HIS A 40 1.97 18.58 6.44
CA HIS A 40 2.21 17.17 6.10
C HIS A 40 0.96 16.58 5.44
N SER A 41 1.14 15.92 4.31
CA SER A 41 0.03 15.25 3.62
C SER A 41 -0.60 14.21 4.53
N PHE A 42 -1.92 14.19 4.56
CA PHE A 42 -2.68 13.16 5.28
C PHE A 42 -3.52 12.39 4.29
N VAL A 43 -3.11 11.16 3.99
CA VAL A 43 -3.70 10.31 2.97
C VAL A 43 -4.86 9.52 3.55
N ARG A 44 -5.99 9.58 2.87
CA ARG A 44 -7.20 8.83 3.21
C ARG A 44 -7.48 7.83 2.11
N SER A 45 -8.39 6.87 2.36
CA SER A 45 -8.72 5.84 1.37
C SER A 45 -9.14 6.42 0.01
N GLN A 46 -9.83 7.55 0.01
CA GLN A 46 -10.26 8.24 -1.22
C GLN A 46 -9.10 8.74 -2.08
N ASN A 47 -7.90 8.88 -1.50
CA ASN A 47 -6.71 9.31 -2.22
C ASN A 47 -5.98 8.15 -2.92
N VAL A 48 -6.36 6.90 -2.65
CA VAL A 48 -5.74 5.71 -3.24
C VAL A 48 -6.67 5.14 -4.31
N GLY A 49 -6.22 5.16 -5.54
CA GLY A 49 -6.94 4.60 -6.68
C GLY A 49 -6.41 3.23 -7.08
N TRP A 50 -6.74 2.82 -8.29
CA TRP A 50 -6.27 1.58 -8.88
C TRP A 50 -4.94 1.81 -9.59
N GLY A 51 -3.84 1.76 -8.83
CA GLY A 51 -2.49 1.96 -9.34
C GLY A 51 -2.04 3.41 -9.42
N HIS A 52 -2.85 4.34 -8.92
CA HIS A 52 -2.53 5.77 -8.95
C HIS A 52 -3.07 6.47 -7.71
N LEU A 53 -2.52 7.63 -7.40
CA LEU A 53 -2.99 8.50 -6.32
C LEU A 53 -3.97 9.53 -6.87
N GLN A 54 -4.98 9.88 -6.06
CA GLN A 54 -5.95 10.95 -6.35
C GLN A 54 -5.75 12.03 -5.30
N LEU A 55 -4.97 13.05 -5.65
CA LEU A 55 -4.49 14.05 -4.69
C LEU A 55 -5.19 15.41 -4.79
N ASP A 56 -6.23 15.53 -5.61
CA ASP A 56 -6.96 16.80 -5.78
C ASP A 56 -7.55 17.30 -4.46
N ASP A 57 -7.97 16.37 -3.60
CA ASP A 57 -8.57 16.68 -2.30
C ASP A 57 -7.68 16.27 -1.13
N ILE A 58 -6.36 16.21 -1.34
CA ILE A 58 -5.44 15.79 -0.28
C ILE A 58 -5.58 16.70 0.95
N ALA A 59 -5.69 16.07 2.12
CA ALA A 59 -5.71 16.78 3.38
C ALA A 59 -4.28 17.00 3.89
N PHE A 60 -4.10 17.97 4.77
CA PHE A 60 -2.84 18.25 5.43
C PHE A 60 -3.06 18.33 6.93
N ILE A 61 -2.03 17.95 7.68
CA ILE A 61 -2.00 18.06 9.14
C ILE A 61 -0.77 18.87 9.53
N ASP A 62 -0.84 19.53 10.68
CA ASP A 62 0.28 20.31 11.16
C ASP A 62 1.40 19.40 11.69
N LYS A 63 2.56 20.01 11.95
CA LYS A 63 3.75 19.29 12.43
C LYS A 63 3.50 18.58 13.75
N GLU A 64 2.79 19.21 14.67
CA GLU A 64 2.51 18.62 15.98
C GLU A 64 1.65 17.37 15.85
N THR A 65 0.60 17.41 15.05
CA THR A 65 -0.26 16.26 14.77
C THR A 65 0.53 15.16 14.10
N HIS A 66 1.36 15.51 13.11
CA HIS A 66 2.20 14.54 12.41
C HIS A 66 3.18 13.84 13.37
N LEU A 67 3.82 14.59 14.28
CA LEU A 67 4.78 14.01 15.21
C LEU A 67 4.15 13.00 16.17
N ARG A 68 2.86 13.13 16.48
CA ARG A 68 2.13 12.14 17.29
C ARG A 68 1.97 10.81 16.54
N GLN A 69 2.07 10.83 15.21
CA GLN A 69 1.92 9.67 14.31
C GLN A 69 3.20 9.38 13.55
N LYS A 70 4.34 9.80 14.05
CA LYS A 70 5.62 9.69 13.32
C LYS A 70 5.99 8.25 12.98
N ASN A 71 5.56 7.30 13.79
CA ASN A 71 5.83 5.88 13.55
C ASN A 71 5.13 5.33 12.29
N THR A 72 4.16 6.06 11.75
CA THR A 72 3.50 5.73 10.49
C THR A 72 3.78 6.75 9.39
N GLU A 73 4.88 7.51 9.52
CA GLU A 73 5.32 8.45 8.48
C GLU A 73 5.60 7.70 7.18
N LEU A 74 5.06 8.25 6.09
CA LEU A 74 5.22 7.67 4.76
C LEU A 74 6.64 7.89 4.22
N GLN A 75 7.18 6.83 3.63
CA GLN A 75 8.44 6.90 2.88
C GLN A 75 8.16 6.71 1.39
N LEU A 76 9.02 7.32 0.57
CA LEU A 76 8.93 7.14 -0.89
C LEU A 76 8.89 5.65 -1.22
N ASP A 77 8.03 5.27 -2.17
CA ASP A 77 7.83 3.90 -2.63
C ASP A 77 7.16 2.95 -1.62
N ASP A 78 6.70 3.44 -0.47
CA ASP A 78 5.78 2.64 0.32
C ASP A 78 4.58 2.25 -0.54
N VAL A 79 4.10 1.02 -0.38
CA VAL A 79 2.91 0.53 -1.06
C VAL A 79 1.71 0.78 -0.15
N LEU A 80 0.73 1.50 -0.65
CA LEU A 80 -0.51 1.76 0.07
C LEU A 80 -1.58 0.77 -0.38
N LEU A 81 -2.34 0.25 0.56
CA LEU A 81 -3.44 -0.68 0.29
C LEU A 81 -4.65 -0.26 1.12
N ASN A 82 -5.76 0.00 0.45
CA ASN A 82 -7.03 0.26 1.14
C ASN A 82 -7.55 -1.04 1.75
N ILE A 83 -7.90 -0.99 3.03
CA ILE A 83 -8.22 -2.18 3.82
C ILE A 83 -9.62 -2.21 4.40
N THR A 84 -10.45 -1.20 4.15
CA THR A 84 -11.84 -1.15 4.65
C THR A 84 -12.79 -0.60 3.61
N GLY A 85 -14.06 -1.00 3.72
CA GLY A 85 -15.16 -0.42 2.96
C GLY A 85 -15.16 -0.76 1.47
N ALA A 86 -15.87 0.07 0.71
CA ALA A 86 -16.07 -0.17 -0.73
C ALA A 86 -14.80 -0.04 -1.56
N SER A 87 -13.77 0.65 -1.04
CA SER A 87 -12.51 0.85 -1.76
C SER A 87 -11.46 -0.22 -1.44
N ILE A 88 -11.81 -1.24 -0.67
CA ILE A 88 -10.89 -2.30 -0.29
C ILE A 88 -10.18 -2.89 -1.51
N GLY A 89 -8.87 -3.10 -1.41
CA GLY A 89 -8.08 -3.66 -2.49
C GLY A 89 -7.43 -2.66 -3.42
N ARG A 90 -7.82 -1.38 -3.37
CA ARG A 90 -7.11 -0.34 -4.15
C ARG A 90 -5.71 -0.15 -3.60
N SER A 91 -4.75 0.04 -4.49
CA SER A 91 -3.34 0.16 -4.11
C SER A 91 -2.63 1.15 -5.01
N ALA A 92 -1.67 1.87 -4.44
CA ALA A 92 -0.83 2.83 -5.16
C ALA A 92 0.48 3.03 -4.41
N LEU A 93 1.48 3.59 -5.10
CA LEU A 93 2.78 3.88 -4.50
C LEU A 93 2.82 5.30 -3.93
N VAL A 94 3.53 5.45 -2.81
CA VAL A 94 3.85 6.76 -2.26
C VAL A 94 4.84 7.47 -3.19
N ASN A 95 4.44 8.64 -3.67
CA ASN A 95 5.29 9.50 -4.51
C ASN A 95 5.95 10.60 -3.67
N LYS A 96 6.75 11.44 -4.32
CA LYS A 96 7.46 12.53 -3.65
C LYS A 96 6.52 13.54 -3.00
N GLN A 97 5.32 13.72 -3.55
CA GLN A 97 4.37 14.70 -3.04
C GLN A 97 3.85 14.33 -1.64
N ILE A 98 3.60 13.04 -1.38
CA ILE A 98 3.05 12.59 -0.11
C ILE A 98 4.08 11.91 0.81
N ALA A 99 5.30 11.68 0.32
CA ALA A 99 6.37 11.18 1.19
C ALA A 99 6.59 12.16 2.36
N GLY A 100 6.79 11.64 3.56
CA GLY A 100 6.85 12.45 4.78
C GLY A 100 5.50 12.74 5.40
N GLY A 101 4.41 12.35 4.75
CA GLY A 101 3.06 12.50 5.26
C GLY A 101 2.64 11.33 6.14
N ASN A 102 1.34 11.17 6.28
CA ASN A 102 0.75 10.13 7.11
C ASN A 102 -0.55 9.60 6.49
N VAL A 103 -1.12 8.56 7.06
CA VAL A 103 -2.34 7.93 6.58
C VAL A 103 -3.35 7.76 7.73
N ASN A 104 -4.61 7.57 7.37
CA ASN A 104 -5.63 7.21 8.36
C ASN A 104 -5.64 5.69 8.60
N GLN A 105 -6.56 5.21 9.41
CA GLN A 105 -6.68 3.79 9.78
C GLN A 105 -7.18 2.91 8.64
N HIS A 106 -7.68 3.48 7.55
CA HIS A 106 -8.25 2.75 6.42
C HIS A 106 -7.24 2.46 5.30
N VAL A 107 -6.03 2.98 5.44
CA VAL A 107 -4.95 2.78 4.47
C VAL A 107 -3.78 2.08 5.16
N CYS A 108 -3.43 0.91 4.64
CA CYS A 108 -2.28 0.15 5.14
C CYS A 108 -1.01 0.55 4.39
N ILE A 109 0.07 0.72 5.14
CA ILE A 109 1.41 0.93 4.59
C ILE A 109 2.11 -0.42 4.55
N ILE A 110 2.59 -0.81 3.37
CA ILE A 110 3.44 -2.00 3.20
C ILE A 110 4.79 -1.51 2.71
N ARG A 111 5.80 -1.65 3.56
CA ARG A 111 7.18 -1.26 3.24
C ARG A 111 7.98 -2.50 2.98
N THR A 112 8.48 -2.64 1.76
CA THR A 112 9.12 -3.86 1.30
C THR A 112 10.58 -3.93 1.71
N LYS A 113 11.07 -5.18 1.84
CA LYS A 113 12.50 -5.46 1.89
C LYS A 113 13.11 -5.33 0.49
N ASP A 114 14.44 -5.40 0.41
CA ASP A 114 15.17 -5.19 -0.83
C ASP A 114 14.87 -6.22 -1.92
N ASN A 115 14.41 -7.40 -1.55
CA ASN A 115 14.12 -8.47 -2.52
C ASN A 115 12.69 -8.39 -3.10
N LEU A 116 11.90 -7.43 -2.69
CA LEU A 116 10.56 -7.17 -3.27
C LEU A 116 10.50 -5.73 -3.77
N VAL A 117 10.38 -5.57 -5.09
CA VAL A 117 10.27 -4.26 -5.73
C VAL A 117 8.88 -3.67 -5.45
N PRO A 118 8.77 -2.46 -4.90
CA PRO A 118 7.46 -1.88 -4.54
C PRO A 118 6.46 -1.83 -5.69
N ALA A 119 6.90 -1.43 -6.88
CA ALA A 119 6.00 -1.38 -8.06
C ALA A 119 5.52 -2.78 -8.45
N PHE A 120 6.35 -3.80 -8.30
CA PHE A 120 5.94 -5.19 -8.54
C PHE A 120 4.86 -5.61 -7.55
N LEU A 121 5.03 -5.29 -6.28
CA LEU A 121 4.02 -5.60 -5.25
C LEU A 121 2.71 -4.88 -5.54
N CYS A 122 2.76 -3.60 -5.86
CA CYS A 122 1.56 -2.83 -6.18
C CYS A 122 0.78 -3.47 -7.34
N ASN A 123 1.48 -3.81 -8.42
CA ASN A 123 0.88 -4.47 -9.57
C ASN A 123 0.32 -5.84 -9.21
N PHE A 124 1.02 -6.60 -8.35
CA PHE A 124 0.53 -7.89 -7.88
C PHE A 124 -0.78 -7.73 -7.11
N LEU A 125 -0.85 -6.77 -6.18
CA LEU A 125 -2.07 -6.53 -5.39
C LEU A 125 -3.26 -6.18 -6.28
N LEU A 126 -3.02 -5.47 -7.39
CA LEU A 126 -4.05 -5.08 -8.34
C LEU A 126 -4.40 -6.20 -9.34
N SER A 127 -3.58 -7.23 -9.42
CA SER A 127 -3.80 -8.36 -10.33
C SER A 127 -4.94 -9.25 -9.87
N ASN A 128 -5.40 -10.13 -10.76
CA ASN A 128 -6.42 -11.12 -10.42
C ASN A 128 -5.99 -12.00 -9.24
N HIS A 129 -4.72 -12.41 -9.19
CA HIS A 129 -4.21 -13.24 -8.09
C HIS A 129 -4.27 -12.51 -6.76
N GLY A 130 -3.85 -11.25 -6.73
CA GLY A 130 -3.92 -10.43 -5.53
C GLY A 130 -5.36 -10.17 -5.10
N GLN A 131 -6.20 -9.76 -6.04
CA GLN A 131 -7.60 -9.44 -5.76
C GLN A 131 -8.39 -10.67 -5.27
N LYS A 132 -8.15 -11.85 -5.84
CA LYS A 132 -8.80 -13.08 -5.39
C LYS A 132 -8.44 -13.41 -3.94
N GLN A 133 -7.20 -13.22 -3.54
CA GLN A 133 -6.80 -13.46 -2.15
C GLN A 133 -7.47 -12.45 -1.22
N ILE A 134 -7.50 -11.18 -1.60
CA ILE A 134 -8.17 -10.13 -0.82
C ILE A 134 -9.67 -10.48 -0.67
N ASP A 135 -10.32 -10.86 -1.75
CA ASP A 135 -11.73 -11.24 -1.74
C ASP A 135 -12.00 -12.47 -0.84
N SER A 136 -11.06 -13.42 -0.84
CA SER A 136 -11.21 -14.63 -0.02
C SER A 136 -11.31 -14.33 1.47
N PHE A 137 -10.66 -13.25 1.92
CA PHE A 137 -10.72 -12.83 3.31
C PHE A 137 -12.06 -12.16 3.68
N GLN A 138 -12.85 -11.77 2.67
CA GLN A 138 -14.17 -11.15 2.88
C GLN A 138 -15.30 -12.19 2.93
N ALA A 139 -15.03 -13.43 2.50
CA ALA A 139 -16.04 -14.47 2.43
C ALA A 139 -16.55 -14.85 3.84
N GLY A 140 -17.87 -14.88 4.00
CA GLY A 140 -18.52 -15.30 5.24
C GLY A 140 -18.59 -14.23 6.33
N GLY A 141 -18.10 -13.01 6.07
CA GLY A 141 -18.17 -11.91 7.03
C GLY A 141 -19.09 -10.78 6.59
N ASN A 142 -19.71 -10.10 7.57
CA ASN A 142 -20.48 -8.88 7.31
C ASN A 142 -19.60 -7.63 7.22
N ARG A 143 -18.31 -7.78 7.49
CA ARG A 143 -17.37 -6.67 7.47
C ARG A 143 -16.51 -6.74 6.22
N GLN A 144 -16.48 -5.66 5.47
CA GLN A 144 -15.50 -5.47 4.42
C GLN A 144 -14.25 -4.85 5.06
N GLY A 145 -13.26 -5.69 5.31
CA GLY A 145 -12.01 -5.26 5.94
C GLY A 145 -10.94 -6.33 5.85
N LEU A 146 -9.69 -5.87 5.88
CA LEU A 146 -8.51 -6.71 5.96
C LEU A 146 -7.80 -6.36 7.28
N ASN A 147 -7.40 -7.36 8.04
CA ASN A 147 -6.50 -7.14 9.17
C ASN A 147 -5.04 -7.35 8.72
N PHE A 148 -4.10 -6.93 9.54
CA PHE A 148 -2.68 -7.00 9.19
C PHE A 148 -2.18 -8.43 9.06
N GLU A 149 -2.70 -9.37 9.85
CA GLU A 149 -2.36 -10.78 9.74
C GLU A 149 -2.76 -11.34 8.37
N GLN A 150 -3.96 -11.00 7.91
CA GLN A 150 -4.43 -11.41 6.58
C GLN A 150 -3.53 -10.83 5.49
N ILE A 151 -3.17 -9.55 5.59
CA ILE A 151 -2.28 -8.91 4.61
C ILE A 151 -0.92 -9.61 4.61
N ARG A 152 -0.34 -9.87 5.78
CA ARG A 152 0.94 -10.57 5.88
C ARG A 152 0.89 -11.96 5.27
N SER A 153 -0.27 -12.63 5.35
CA SER A 153 -0.44 -13.98 4.85
C SER A 153 -0.64 -14.07 3.33
N ILE A 154 -0.86 -12.95 2.65
CA ILE A 154 -1.04 -12.97 1.18
C ILE A 154 0.17 -13.61 0.54
N LYS A 155 -0.10 -14.62 -0.30
CA LYS A 155 0.92 -15.38 -0.99
C LYS A 155 1.33 -14.66 -2.27
N ILE A 156 2.63 -14.53 -2.46
CA ILE A 156 3.20 -13.91 -3.63
C ILE A 156 4.39 -14.73 -4.10
N THR A 157 4.50 -14.92 -5.41
CA THR A 157 5.63 -15.63 -6.02
C THR A 157 6.47 -14.59 -6.74
N ILE A 158 7.75 -14.51 -6.42
CA ILE A 158 8.62 -13.46 -6.93
C ILE A 158 9.83 -14.01 -7.69
N PRO A 159 10.17 -13.38 -8.84
CA PRO A 159 11.44 -13.63 -9.53
C PRO A 159 12.56 -12.79 -8.92
N SER A 160 13.71 -12.72 -9.59
CA SER A 160 14.79 -11.80 -9.22
C SER A 160 14.30 -10.34 -9.26
N THR A 161 14.98 -9.47 -8.53
CA THR A 161 14.62 -8.03 -8.51
C THR A 161 14.74 -7.39 -9.90
N LYS A 162 15.70 -7.85 -10.71
CA LYS A 162 15.84 -7.36 -12.09
C LYS A 162 14.62 -7.70 -12.93
N GLU A 163 14.13 -8.93 -12.83
CA GLU A 163 12.93 -9.36 -13.54
C GLU A 163 11.69 -8.62 -13.01
N GLN A 164 11.57 -8.47 -11.70
CA GLN A 164 10.48 -7.70 -11.08
C GLN A 164 10.42 -6.27 -11.64
N THR A 165 11.57 -5.60 -11.69
CA THR A 165 11.65 -4.22 -12.19
C THR A 165 11.22 -4.15 -13.66
N LYS A 166 11.67 -5.09 -14.48
CA LYS A 166 11.30 -5.12 -15.89
C LYS A 166 9.80 -5.36 -16.10
N ILE A 167 9.23 -6.29 -15.34
CA ILE A 167 7.78 -6.56 -15.39
C ILE A 167 6.99 -5.30 -14.96
N ALA A 168 7.38 -4.68 -13.86
CA ALA A 168 6.71 -3.49 -13.35
C ALA A 168 6.78 -2.33 -14.35
N THR A 169 7.92 -2.13 -14.99
CA THR A 169 8.11 -1.09 -16.01
C THR A 169 7.20 -1.32 -17.22
N LEU A 170 6.99 -2.58 -17.62
CA LEU A 170 6.13 -2.90 -18.75
C LEU A 170 4.67 -2.58 -18.49
N LEU A 171 4.22 -2.67 -17.22
CA LEU A 171 2.82 -2.48 -16.83
C LEU A 171 2.46 -1.01 -16.54
N HIS A 172 3.42 -0.10 -16.65
CA HIS A 172 3.19 1.34 -16.43
C HIS A 172 3.33 2.16 -17.71
#